data_06874ea692f0daf407bf78b361d68925
#
_entry.id   06874ea692f0daf407bf78b361d68925
#
_cell.length_a   1.000
_cell.length_b   1.000
_cell.length_c   1.000
_cell.angle_alpha   90.00
_cell.angle_beta   90.00
_cell.angle_gamma   90.00
#
_symmetry.space_group_name_H-M   'P 1'
#
loop_
_entity.id
_entity.type
_entity.pdbx_description
1 polymer ?
#
loop_
_entity_poly.entity_id
_entity_poly.type
_entity_poly.pdbx_seq_one_letter_code
_entity_poly.pdbx_strand_id
1 'polypeptide(L)'
;MAFSGCDTMEKWNVMPSLELCELNIEGPLAYLNIKREEVYNALNTQLISELIVALRWTSEHSVAKKEKIFDKNGKEYLRVLILTSNGKHFCSGADINMMRDAGSKSVEENRIDSIRLDNLFNSLWAHPCFTIGYIQGVALGGGAGLVACLDHVIADSNTKIALSEAKLGILPAVIGPYVYRKIGSAQFRRLSMLASKIDAEEAQRIGFINEIIESKGSFESSFERVISDVLTTGPIAVYMAKKLTLSFDRWEKTDDELRQWTLDKTSQMRGSREGQEGLSSFLERRLPAWSIQKKEN
;
A
#
# COMPACT_ATOMS: atom_id res chain seq x y z
N MET A 1 -5.60 -20.13 26.35
CA MET A 1 -4.78 -21.17 25.70
C MET A 1 -3.61 -20.47 25.05
N ALA A 2 -2.41 -20.67 25.55
CA ALA A 2 -1.18 -20.07 25.04
C ALA A 2 -0.82 -20.76 23.72
N PHE A 3 -0.85 -20.03 22.62
CA PHE A 3 -0.29 -20.49 21.35
C PHE A 3 1.24 -20.56 21.50
N SER A 4 1.82 -21.74 21.28
CA SER A 4 3.24 -21.99 21.37
C SER A 4 3.97 -21.15 20.30
N GLY A 5 4.80 -20.21 20.73
CA GLY A 5 5.47 -19.24 19.85
C GLY A 5 6.54 -19.80 18.92
N CYS A 6 6.79 -21.11 18.91
CA CYS A 6 7.80 -21.75 18.07
C CYS A 6 7.28 -22.13 16.66
N ASP A 7 6.04 -22.63 16.57
CA ASP A 7 5.41 -23.01 15.29
C ASP A 7 5.06 -21.82 14.38
N THR A 8 4.91 -20.62 14.96
CA THR A 8 4.58 -19.42 14.20
C THR A 8 5.79 -18.82 13.47
N MET A 9 7.01 -18.92 14.02
CA MET A 9 8.21 -18.34 13.41
C MET A 9 8.71 -19.09 12.18
N GLU A 10 8.61 -20.42 12.14
CA GLU A 10 9.04 -21.22 10.97
C GLU A 10 8.14 -20.98 9.75
N LYS A 11 6.82 -20.83 9.96
CA LYS A 11 5.85 -20.56 8.88
C LYS A 11 6.08 -19.24 8.13
N TRP A 12 6.68 -18.23 8.78
CA TRP A 12 6.93 -16.93 8.19
C TRP A 12 8.23 -16.82 7.39
N ASN A 13 9.13 -17.80 7.51
CA ASN A 13 10.36 -17.84 6.73
C ASN A 13 10.15 -18.37 5.30
N VAL A 14 9.04 -19.05 5.04
CA VAL A 14 8.68 -19.56 3.72
C VAL A 14 7.77 -18.54 3.02
N MET A 15 8.10 -18.23 1.75
CA MET A 15 7.23 -17.39 0.91
C MET A 15 5.86 -18.03 0.78
N PRO A 16 4.75 -17.26 0.91
CA PRO A 16 3.41 -17.82 0.81
C PRO A 16 3.14 -18.40 -0.58
N SER A 17 2.46 -19.54 -0.63
CA SER A 17 1.90 -20.07 -1.87
C SER A 17 0.59 -19.33 -2.16
N LEU A 18 0.48 -18.73 -3.35
CA LEU A 18 -0.62 -17.87 -3.78
C LEU A 18 -1.10 -18.35 -5.16
N GLU A 19 -2.40 -18.32 -5.40
CA GLU A 19 -3.01 -18.79 -6.65
C GLU A 19 -3.53 -17.61 -7.50
N LEU A 20 -4.24 -16.66 -6.85
CA LEU A 20 -4.89 -15.52 -7.50
C LEU A 20 -4.02 -14.25 -7.50
N CYS A 21 -2.89 -14.28 -6.85
CA CYS A 21 -1.85 -13.26 -6.95
C CYS A 21 -0.46 -13.91 -6.90
N GLU A 22 0.55 -13.14 -7.19
CA GLU A 22 1.94 -13.59 -7.23
C GLU A 22 2.82 -12.61 -6.45
N LEU A 23 3.75 -13.14 -5.67
CA LEU A 23 4.72 -12.35 -4.92
C LEU A 23 6.13 -12.71 -5.38
N ASN A 24 6.85 -11.74 -5.93
CA ASN A 24 8.24 -11.85 -6.36
C ASN A 24 9.11 -10.88 -5.57
N ILE A 25 10.35 -11.28 -5.26
CA ILE A 25 11.29 -10.48 -4.46
C ILE A 25 12.57 -10.27 -5.24
N GLU A 26 12.97 -9.01 -5.41
CA GLU A 26 14.20 -8.58 -6.07
C GLU A 26 14.96 -7.59 -5.18
N GLY A 27 15.99 -8.06 -4.48
CA GLY A 27 16.68 -7.23 -3.50
C GLY A 27 15.72 -6.64 -2.46
N PRO A 28 15.67 -5.32 -2.27
CA PRO A 28 14.77 -4.66 -1.33
C PRO A 28 13.35 -4.43 -1.86
N LEU A 29 13.01 -4.94 -3.04
CA LEU A 29 11.74 -4.75 -3.72
C LEU A 29 10.86 -5.99 -3.62
N ALA A 30 9.59 -5.80 -3.29
CA ALA A 30 8.54 -6.82 -3.36
C ALA A 30 7.53 -6.44 -4.44
N TYR A 31 7.33 -7.32 -5.41
CA TYR A 31 6.34 -7.18 -6.47
C TYR A 31 5.14 -8.08 -6.15
N LEU A 32 4.01 -7.48 -5.83
CA LEU A 32 2.74 -8.16 -5.60
C LEU A 32 1.82 -7.92 -6.80
N ASN A 33 1.57 -8.96 -7.59
CA ASN A 33 0.80 -8.87 -8.82
C ASN A 33 -0.50 -9.65 -8.72
N ILE A 34 -1.65 -9.02 -8.98
CA ILE A 34 -2.96 -9.68 -9.00
C ILE A 34 -3.12 -10.40 -10.34
N LYS A 35 -3.56 -11.68 -10.29
CA LYS A 35 -3.65 -12.58 -11.44
C LYS A 35 -5.05 -13.20 -11.55
N ARG A 36 -6.06 -12.36 -11.70
CA ARG A 36 -7.46 -12.77 -11.83
C ARG A 36 -8.14 -11.99 -12.96
N GLU A 37 -7.42 -11.83 -14.08
CA GLU A 37 -7.83 -11.01 -15.22
C GLU A 37 -9.09 -11.48 -15.93
N GLU A 38 -9.44 -12.76 -15.86
CA GLU A 38 -10.64 -13.35 -16.45
C GLU A 38 -11.96 -12.78 -15.88
N VAL A 39 -11.90 -12.20 -14.68
CA VAL A 39 -12.99 -11.47 -14.04
C VAL A 39 -12.55 -10.06 -13.64
N TYR A 40 -11.66 -9.47 -14.43
CA TYR A 40 -11.18 -8.10 -14.26
C TYR A 40 -10.58 -7.81 -12.87
N ASN A 41 -9.90 -8.78 -12.30
CA ASN A 41 -9.27 -8.71 -10.98
C ASN A 41 -10.25 -8.34 -9.84
N ALA A 42 -11.51 -8.80 -9.94
CA ALA A 42 -12.51 -8.60 -8.91
C ALA A 42 -12.10 -9.27 -7.58
N LEU A 43 -12.35 -8.58 -6.48
CA LEU A 43 -12.00 -9.03 -5.13
C LEU A 43 -13.02 -10.06 -4.63
N ASN A 44 -12.63 -11.34 -4.59
CA ASN A 44 -13.35 -12.39 -3.89
C ASN A 44 -12.66 -12.74 -2.57
N THR A 45 -13.28 -13.59 -1.77
CA THR A 45 -12.76 -13.99 -0.44
C THR A 45 -11.36 -14.59 -0.50
N GLN A 46 -11.06 -15.40 -1.53
CA GLN A 46 -9.74 -16.01 -1.71
C GLN A 46 -8.67 -14.96 -2.02
N LEU A 47 -8.89 -14.11 -3.04
CA LEU A 47 -7.94 -13.06 -3.40
C LEU A 47 -7.69 -12.10 -2.24
N ILE A 48 -8.75 -11.69 -1.51
CA ILE A 48 -8.61 -10.84 -0.32
C ILE A 48 -7.71 -11.53 0.71
N SER A 49 -7.91 -12.82 0.97
CA SER A 49 -7.12 -13.59 1.94
C SER A 49 -5.66 -13.73 1.50
N GLU A 50 -5.42 -14.02 0.22
CA GLU A 50 -4.07 -14.13 -0.34
C GLU A 50 -3.30 -12.81 -0.30
N LEU A 51 -3.96 -11.70 -0.66
CA LEU A 51 -3.37 -10.36 -0.56
C LEU A 51 -3.01 -10.01 0.89
N ILE A 52 -3.87 -10.32 1.87
CA ILE A 52 -3.57 -10.11 3.30
C ILE A 52 -2.36 -10.93 3.73
N VAL A 53 -2.27 -12.18 3.30
CA VAL A 53 -1.11 -13.07 3.61
C VAL A 53 0.17 -12.51 3.00
N ALA A 54 0.16 -12.10 1.73
CA ALA A 54 1.30 -11.48 1.07
C ALA A 54 1.74 -10.18 1.73
N LEU A 55 0.80 -9.28 2.05
CA LEU A 55 1.07 -8.01 2.73
C LEU A 55 1.65 -8.23 4.13
N ARG A 56 1.15 -9.21 4.87
CA ARG A 56 1.68 -9.56 6.19
C ARG A 56 3.10 -10.12 6.09
N TRP A 57 3.33 -11.04 5.15
CA TRP A 57 4.65 -11.61 4.92
C TRP A 57 5.66 -10.52 4.54
N THR A 58 5.36 -9.65 3.59
CA THR A 58 6.24 -8.55 3.19
C THR A 58 6.47 -7.53 4.31
N SER A 59 5.45 -7.23 5.11
CA SER A 59 5.57 -6.40 6.31
C SER A 59 6.61 -6.98 7.30
N GLU A 60 6.51 -8.27 7.61
CA GLU A 60 7.43 -8.95 8.53
C GLU A 60 8.88 -9.04 7.99
N HIS A 61 9.06 -8.97 6.66
CA HIS A 61 10.38 -8.97 6.01
C HIS A 61 10.87 -7.57 5.64
N SER A 62 10.26 -6.52 6.16
CA SER A 62 10.68 -5.14 5.92
C SER A 62 11.83 -4.71 6.84
N VAL A 63 12.66 -3.77 6.36
CA VAL A 63 13.70 -3.12 7.18
C VAL A 63 13.10 -2.51 8.44
N ALA A 64 11.91 -1.90 8.34
CA ALA A 64 11.23 -1.27 9.45
C ALA A 64 10.86 -2.24 10.59
N LYS A 65 10.58 -3.51 10.29
CA LYS A 65 10.27 -4.55 11.29
C LYS A 65 11.52 -5.26 11.79
N LYS A 66 12.53 -5.40 10.96
CA LYS A 66 13.78 -6.09 11.31
C LYS A 66 14.82 -5.15 11.91
N GLU A 67 14.67 -3.84 11.72
CA GLU A 67 15.63 -2.79 12.14
C GLU A 67 17.06 -3.04 11.60
N LYS A 68 17.14 -3.70 10.45
CA LYS A 68 18.37 -4.09 9.75
C LYS A 68 18.14 -4.03 8.24
N ILE A 69 19.19 -3.66 7.50
CA ILE A 69 19.14 -3.63 6.03
C ILE A 69 19.35 -5.05 5.46
N PHE A 70 20.23 -5.83 6.07
CA PHE A 70 20.58 -7.18 5.62
C PHE A 70 20.28 -8.22 6.69
N ASP A 71 19.91 -9.41 6.25
CA ASP A 71 19.84 -10.60 7.08
C ASP A 71 21.25 -11.19 7.37
N LYS A 72 21.30 -12.29 8.12
CA LYS A 72 22.57 -13.00 8.44
C LYS A 72 23.28 -13.60 7.24
N ASN A 73 22.61 -13.75 6.10
CA ASN A 73 23.13 -14.30 4.85
C ASN A 73 23.46 -13.20 3.82
N GLY A 74 23.34 -11.92 4.19
CA GLY A 74 23.56 -10.79 3.30
C GLY A 74 22.41 -10.45 2.35
N LYS A 75 21.23 -11.08 2.53
CA LYS A 75 20.02 -10.75 1.76
C LYS A 75 19.39 -9.48 2.32
N GLU A 76 19.00 -8.57 1.43
CA GLU A 76 18.34 -7.31 1.80
C GLU A 76 16.93 -7.56 2.30
N TYR A 77 16.55 -6.82 3.35
CA TYR A 77 15.16 -6.69 3.79
C TYR A 77 14.39 -5.69 2.92
N LEU A 78 13.08 -5.84 2.88
CA LEU A 78 12.20 -5.08 1.98
C LEU A 78 12.09 -3.61 2.39
N ARG A 79 12.09 -2.72 1.38
CA ARG A 79 11.92 -1.28 1.51
C ARG A 79 10.77 -0.74 0.66
N VAL A 80 10.48 -1.40 -0.47
CA VAL A 80 9.42 -1.01 -1.42
C VAL A 80 8.50 -2.19 -1.67
N LEU A 81 7.19 -1.94 -1.68
CA LEU A 81 6.16 -2.87 -2.14
C LEU A 81 5.50 -2.28 -3.38
N ILE A 82 5.49 -3.04 -4.46
CA ILE A 82 4.93 -2.65 -5.75
C ILE A 82 3.69 -3.50 -6.00
N LEU A 83 2.51 -2.85 -6.12
CA LEU A 83 1.25 -3.51 -6.41
C LEU A 83 0.85 -3.28 -7.86
N THR A 84 0.67 -4.38 -8.59
CA THR A 84 0.26 -4.39 -10.00
C THR A 84 -0.86 -5.41 -10.23
N SER A 85 -1.36 -5.48 -11.44
CA SER A 85 -2.30 -6.53 -11.83
C SER A 85 -2.13 -6.92 -13.30
N ASN A 86 -2.47 -8.15 -13.63
CA ASN A 86 -2.53 -8.63 -15.00
C ASN A 86 -3.76 -8.11 -15.75
N GLY A 87 -3.68 -8.16 -17.07
CA GLY A 87 -4.81 -7.91 -17.96
C GLY A 87 -5.12 -6.44 -18.19
N LYS A 88 -6.35 -6.17 -18.63
CA LYS A 88 -6.79 -4.85 -19.10
C LYS A 88 -7.11 -3.88 -17.96
N HIS A 89 -7.50 -4.38 -16.80
CA HIS A 89 -8.04 -3.60 -15.70
C HIS A 89 -7.30 -3.91 -14.40
N PHE A 90 -7.03 -2.87 -13.63
CA PHE A 90 -6.39 -3.03 -12.34
C PHE A 90 -7.26 -3.84 -11.37
N CYS A 91 -8.49 -3.38 -11.11
CA CYS A 91 -9.44 -4.09 -10.26
C CYS A 91 -10.85 -3.52 -10.44
N SER A 92 -11.82 -4.37 -10.79
CA SER A 92 -13.22 -3.97 -11.00
C SER A 92 -14.05 -3.85 -9.72
N GLY A 93 -13.45 -4.04 -8.54
CA GLY A 93 -14.15 -3.96 -7.24
C GLY A 93 -14.51 -5.32 -6.68
N ALA A 94 -15.56 -5.39 -5.88
CA ALA A 94 -16.02 -6.65 -5.29
C ALA A 94 -16.55 -7.63 -6.34
N ASP A 95 -16.28 -8.93 -6.16
CA ASP A 95 -16.78 -9.98 -7.03
C ASP A 95 -18.31 -10.05 -6.95
N ILE A 96 -18.97 -10.11 -8.13
CA ILE A 96 -20.43 -10.06 -8.23
C ILE A 96 -21.11 -11.25 -7.54
N ASN A 97 -20.47 -12.42 -7.52
CA ASN A 97 -21.00 -13.59 -6.83
C ASN A 97 -20.94 -13.38 -5.32
N MET A 98 -19.82 -12.87 -4.80
CA MET A 98 -19.69 -12.51 -3.39
C MET A 98 -20.75 -11.47 -2.98
N MET A 99 -21.01 -10.47 -3.83
CA MET A 99 -22.03 -9.44 -3.58
C MET A 99 -23.46 -10.03 -3.59
N ARG A 100 -23.76 -10.92 -4.54
CA ARG A 100 -25.07 -11.61 -4.61
C ARG A 100 -25.28 -12.46 -3.36
N ASP A 101 -24.27 -13.22 -2.94
CA ASP A 101 -24.35 -14.10 -1.78
C ASP A 101 -24.52 -13.30 -0.47
N ALA A 102 -24.00 -12.07 -0.41
CA ALA A 102 -24.20 -11.16 0.71
C ALA A 102 -25.68 -10.84 0.99
N GLY A 103 -26.53 -10.84 -0.05
CA GLY A 103 -27.97 -10.61 0.10
C GLY A 103 -28.70 -11.74 0.86
N SER A 104 -28.15 -12.95 0.93
CA SER A 104 -28.69 -14.09 1.68
C SER A 104 -28.11 -14.25 3.08
N LYS A 105 -27.07 -13.46 3.43
CA LYS A 105 -26.39 -13.50 4.72
C LYS A 105 -27.07 -12.63 5.76
N SER A 106 -26.90 -12.98 7.03
CA SER A 106 -27.24 -12.11 8.16
C SER A 106 -26.36 -10.85 8.19
N VAL A 107 -26.81 -9.84 8.93
CA VAL A 107 -26.03 -8.61 9.16
C VAL A 107 -24.66 -8.92 9.77
N GLU A 108 -24.60 -9.89 10.71
CA GLU A 108 -23.35 -10.27 11.37
C GLU A 108 -22.37 -10.97 10.40
N GLU A 109 -22.85 -11.87 9.55
CA GLU A 109 -22.02 -12.51 8.52
C GLU A 109 -21.48 -11.49 7.51
N ASN A 110 -22.31 -10.54 7.08
CA ASN A 110 -21.88 -9.42 6.23
C ASN A 110 -20.85 -8.52 6.91
N ARG A 111 -20.97 -8.34 8.24
CA ARG A 111 -20.00 -7.60 9.03
C ARG A 111 -18.63 -8.30 9.06
N ILE A 112 -18.61 -9.63 9.18
CA ILE A 112 -17.37 -10.44 9.13
C ILE A 112 -16.66 -10.26 7.76
N ASP A 113 -17.41 -10.28 6.66
CA ASP A 113 -16.85 -10.02 5.33
C ASP A 113 -16.31 -8.59 5.20
N SER A 114 -17.00 -7.60 5.78
CA SER A 114 -16.54 -6.21 5.82
C SER A 114 -15.26 -6.05 6.63
N ILE A 115 -15.12 -6.74 7.77
CA ILE A 115 -13.89 -6.77 8.58
C ILE A 115 -12.73 -7.36 7.78
N ARG A 116 -12.96 -8.43 7.02
CA ARG A 116 -11.93 -9.03 6.17
C ARG A 116 -11.44 -8.05 5.10
N LEU A 117 -12.37 -7.34 4.48
CA LEU A 117 -12.05 -6.33 3.47
C LEU A 117 -11.32 -5.13 4.08
N ASP A 118 -11.74 -4.64 5.25
CA ASP A 118 -11.02 -3.58 5.98
C ASP A 118 -9.60 -4.01 6.37
N ASN A 119 -9.41 -5.24 6.80
CA ASN A 119 -8.09 -5.80 7.11
C ASN A 119 -7.15 -5.75 5.89
N LEU A 120 -7.66 -5.99 4.67
CA LEU A 120 -6.88 -5.85 3.44
C LEU A 120 -6.42 -4.39 3.27
N PHE A 121 -7.36 -3.44 3.31
CA PHE A 121 -7.04 -2.03 3.10
C PHE A 121 -6.12 -1.49 4.19
N ASN A 122 -6.38 -1.81 5.45
CA ASN A 122 -5.53 -1.38 6.56
C ASN A 122 -4.11 -1.98 6.47
N SER A 123 -3.97 -3.24 6.04
CA SER A 123 -2.67 -3.88 5.86
C SER A 123 -1.84 -3.22 4.77
N LEU A 124 -2.48 -2.75 3.68
CA LEU A 124 -1.81 -2.01 2.62
C LEU A 124 -1.50 -0.57 3.04
N TRP A 125 -2.49 0.15 3.61
CA TRP A 125 -2.35 1.54 4.01
C TRP A 125 -1.31 1.77 5.11
N ALA A 126 -1.23 0.86 6.08
CA ALA A 126 -0.26 0.91 7.17
C ALA A 126 1.03 0.10 6.89
N HIS A 127 1.23 -0.35 5.64
CA HIS A 127 2.37 -1.20 5.28
C HIS A 127 3.70 -0.49 5.56
N PRO A 128 4.68 -1.15 6.23
CA PRO A 128 5.93 -0.50 6.63
C PRO A 128 6.87 -0.14 5.48
N CYS A 129 6.77 -0.80 4.32
CA CYS A 129 7.47 -0.39 3.11
C CYS A 129 6.80 0.82 2.46
N PHE A 130 7.54 1.55 1.64
CA PHE A 130 6.94 2.51 0.70
C PHE A 130 6.15 1.73 -0.36
N THR A 131 4.88 2.08 -0.58
CA THR A 131 3.98 1.34 -1.46
C THR A 131 3.73 2.10 -2.76
N ILE A 132 4.00 1.45 -3.89
CA ILE A 132 3.78 2.00 -5.23
C ILE A 132 2.75 1.15 -5.96
N GLY A 133 1.83 1.77 -6.69
CA GLY A 133 0.90 1.05 -7.56
C GLY A 133 1.01 1.47 -9.00
N TYR A 134 0.85 0.50 -9.90
CA TYR A 134 0.59 0.75 -11.31
C TYR A 134 -0.85 0.40 -11.64
N ILE A 135 -1.57 1.37 -12.19
CA ILE A 135 -3.01 1.27 -12.41
C ILE A 135 -3.30 1.43 -13.90
N GLN A 136 -3.91 0.40 -14.49
CA GLN A 136 -4.37 0.43 -15.87
C GLN A 136 -5.88 0.17 -15.97
N GLY A 137 -6.51 0.72 -16.99
CA GLY A 137 -7.91 0.50 -17.31
C GLY A 137 -8.87 1.01 -16.23
N VAL A 138 -9.44 0.16 -15.39
CA VAL A 138 -10.38 0.60 -14.34
C VAL A 138 -9.95 0.19 -12.94
N ALA A 139 -10.21 1.08 -11.97
CA ALA A 139 -10.18 0.82 -10.53
C ALA A 139 -11.53 1.25 -9.92
N LEU A 140 -12.40 0.29 -9.60
CA LEU A 140 -13.78 0.58 -9.17
C LEU A 140 -14.02 0.06 -7.75
N GLY A 141 -14.81 0.76 -6.96
CA GLY A 141 -15.19 0.34 -5.60
C GLY A 141 -13.98 -0.09 -4.76
N GLY A 142 -13.90 -1.37 -4.39
CA GLY A 142 -12.74 -1.93 -3.68
C GLY A 142 -11.41 -1.73 -4.40
N GLY A 143 -11.39 -1.69 -5.74
CA GLY A 143 -10.20 -1.35 -6.53
C GLY A 143 -9.75 0.09 -6.29
N ALA A 144 -10.69 1.04 -6.23
CA ALA A 144 -10.40 2.42 -5.84
C ALA A 144 -9.90 2.49 -4.38
N GLY A 145 -10.41 1.63 -3.51
CA GLY A 145 -9.93 1.46 -2.14
C GLY A 145 -8.46 1.03 -2.06
N LEU A 146 -8.05 0.05 -2.89
CA LEU A 146 -6.64 -0.35 -2.99
C LEU A 146 -5.75 0.82 -3.44
N VAL A 147 -6.18 1.56 -4.48
CA VAL A 147 -5.45 2.75 -4.97
C VAL A 147 -5.30 3.80 -3.87
N ALA A 148 -6.35 4.06 -3.09
CA ALA A 148 -6.32 5.04 -2.00
C ALA A 148 -5.32 4.68 -0.90
N CYS A 149 -5.03 3.40 -0.70
CA CYS A 149 -4.11 2.91 0.33
C CYS A 149 -2.62 3.02 -0.06
N LEU A 150 -2.31 3.33 -1.31
CA LEU A 150 -0.93 3.41 -1.81
C LEU A 150 -0.30 4.77 -1.51
N ASP A 151 1.02 4.78 -1.24
CA ASP A 151 1.79 6.00 -1.03
C ASP A 151 2.01 6.75 -2.35
N HIS A 152 2.28 6.00 -3.42
CA HIS A 152 2.51 6.57 -4.76
C HIS A 152 1.76 5.77 -5.83
N VAL A 153 1.09 6.44 -6.72
CA VAL A 153 0.25 5.85 -7.77
C VAL A 153 0.66 6.36 -9.14
N ILE A 154 1.06 5.45 -10.00
CA ILE A 154 1.33 5.69 -11.41
C ILE A 154 0.20 5.04 -12.21
N ALA A 155 -0.40 5.75 -13.15
CA ALA A 155 -1.52 5.24 -13.92
C ALA A 155 -1.40 5.50 -15.41
N ASP A 156 -1.96 4.60 -16.22
CA ASP A 156 -2.14 4.85 -17.66
C ASP A 156 -3.10 6.03 -17.87
N SER A 157 -2.87 6.81 -18.93
CA SER A 157 -3.72 7.94 -19.32
C SER A 157 -5.19 7.55 -19.59
N ASN A 158 -5.44 6.29 -19.95
CA ASN A 158 -6.79 5.77 -20.16
C ASN A 158 -7.49 5.27 -18.87
N THR A 159 -6.84 5.38 -17.72
CA THR A 159 -7.37 4.89 -16.44
C THR A 159 -8.66 5.61 -16.04
N LYS A 160 -9.60 4.85 -15.50
CA LYS A 160 -10.85 5.36 -14.92
C LYS A 160 -11.00 4.87 -13.48
N ILE A 161 -11.34 5.78 -12.57
CA ILE A 161 -11.59 5.46 -11.16
C ILE A 161 -13.04 5.80 -10.80
N ALA A 162 -13.69 4.98 -9.96
CA ALA A 162 -15.02 5.30 -9.44
C ALA A 162 -15.28 4.66 -8.07
N LEU A 163 -16.05 5.35 -7.24
CA LEU A 163 -16.74 4.81 -6.08
C LEU A 163 -18.13 4.37 -6.55
N SER A 164 -18.24 3.14 -7.07
CA SER A 164 -19.42 2.68 -7.84
C SER A 164 -20.58 2.18 -6.97
N GLU A 165 -20.41 2.15 -5.67
CA GLU A 165 -21.28 1.50 -4.69
C GLU A 165 -22.71 2.07 -4.72
N ALA A 166 -22.89 3.38 -4.85
CA ALA A 166 -24.21 4.00 -4.86
C ALA A 166 -25.09 3.57 -6.06
N LYS A 167 -24.49 3.16 -7.20
CA LYS A 167 -25.23 2.58 -8.33
C LYS A 167 -25.84 1.22 -8.03
N LEU A 168 -25.35 0.56 -6.98
CA LEU A 168 -25.80 -0.74 -6.51
C LEU A 168 -26.69 -0.60 -5.25
N GLY A 169 -27.00 0.64 -4.82
CA GLY A 169 -27.76 0.90 -3.61
C GLY A 169 -27.03 0.61 -2.30
N ILE A 170 -25.70 0.53 -2.35
CA ILE A 170 -24.82 0.30 -1.17
C ILE A 170 -23.86 1.48 -0.98
N LEU A 171 -23.05 1.44 0.07
CA LEU A 171 -22.15 2.54 0.47
C LEU A 171 -20.68 2.13 0.33
N PRO A 172 -19.79 3.04 -0.09
CA PRO A 172 -18.33 2.85 -0.06
C PRO A 172 -17.78 3.01 1.39
N ALA A 173 -18.43 2.37 2.38
CA ALA A 173 -18.16 2.62 3.79
C ALA A 173 -16.81 2.06 4.22
N VAL A 174 -16.44 0.84 3.78
CA VAL A 174 -15.18 0.18 4.17
C VAL A 174 -13.97 0.90 3.55
N ILE A 175 -14.07 1.31 2.29
CA ILE A 175 -13.00 2.07 1.63
C ILE A 175 -13.02 3.56 2.00
N GLY A 176 -14.13 4.03 2.54
CA GLY A 176 -14.39 5.44 2.80
C GLY A 176 -13.29 6.16 3.57
N PRO A 177 -12.83 5.67 4.72
CA PRO A 177 -11.77 6.33 5.50
C PRO A 177 -10.46 6.54 4.71
N TYR A 178 -10.07 5.58 3.87
CA TYR A 178 -8.85 5.64 3.07
C TYR A 178 -8.99 6.62 1.92
N VAL A 179 -10.10 6.54 1.19
CA VAL A 179 -10.38 7.46 0.06
C VAL A 179 -10.58 8.89 0.57
N TYR A 180 -11.31 9.08 1.67
CA TYR A 180 -11.52 10.39 2.27
C TYR A 180 -10.19 11.09 2.63
N ARG A 181 -9.24 10.35 3.22
CA ARG A 181 -7.92 10.88 3.53
C ARG A 181 -7.10 11.20 2.28
N LYS A 182 -7.24 10.39 1.23
CA LYS A 182 -6.51 10.56 -0.03
C LYS A 182 -6.94 11.80 -0.81
N ILE A 183 -8.26 12.04 -0.93
CA ILE A 183 -8.80 13.08 -1.82
C ILE A 183 -9.60 14.17 -1.11
N GLY A 184 -9.72 14.12 0.21
CA GLY A 184 -10.44 15.09 1.03
C GLY A 184 -11.97 14.97 0.97
N SER A 185 -12.64 15.64 1.90
CA SER A 185 -14.08 15.50 2.15
C SER A 185 -14.94 15.90 0.95
N ALA A 186 -14.62 16.99 0.27
CA ALA A 186 -15.40 17.50 -0.85
C ALA A 186 -15.42 16.52 -2.03
N GLN A 187 -14.28 15.96 -2.40
CA GLN A 187 -14.17 15.03 -3.52
C GLN A 187 -14.73 13.66 -3.15
N PHE A 188 -14.47 13.17 -1.95
CA PHE A 188 -15.08 11.92 -1.48
C PHE A 188 -16.60 12.00 -1.52
N ARG A 189 -17.21 13.08 -0.97
CA ARG A 189 -18.65 13.32 -0.99
C ARG A 189 -19.20 13.33 -2.42
N ARG A 190 -18.58 14.08 -3.32
CA ARG A 190 -18.98 14.16 -4.72
C ARG A 190 -18.94 12.81 -5.41
N LEU A 191 -17.82 12.10 -5.34
CA LEU A 191 -17.61 10.83 -6.04
C LEU A 191 -18.49 9.71 -5.48
N SER A 192 -18.65 9.62 -4.15
CA SER A 192 -19.50 8.60 -3.52
C SER A 192 -21.00 8.78 -3.83
N MET A 193 -21.46 10.03 -3.98
CA MET A 193 -22.87 10.31 -4.29
C MET A 193 -23.19 10.19 -5.79
N LEU A 194 -22.28 10.59 -6.67
CA LEU A 194 -22.48 10.50 -8.11
C LEU A 194 -22.19 9.12 -8.65
N ALA A 195 -21.29 8.38 -8.03
CA ALA A 195 -20.79 7.08 -8.49
C ALA A 195 -20.36 7.08 -9.98
N SER A 196 -19.92 8.23 -10.49
CA SER A 196 -19.41 8.40 -11.84
C SER A 196 -17.94 8.05 -11.93
N LYS A 197 -17.53 7.59 -13.12
CA LYS A 197 -16.10 7.39 -13.39
C LYS A 197 -15.45 8.74 -13.66
N ILE A 198 -14.30 8.97 -13.03
CA ILE A 198 -13.37 10.05 -13.36
C ILE A 198 -12.23 9.49 -14.19
N ASP A 199 -11.64 10.31 -15.07
CA ASP A 199 -10.46 9.95 -15.85
C ASP A 199 -9.15 10.13 -15.06
N ALA A 200 -8.04 9.77 -15.69
CA ALA A 200 -6.72 9.86 -15.07
C ALA A 200 -6.35 11.30 -14.72
N GLU A 201 -6.66 12.27 -15.60
CA GLU A 201 -6.36 13.69 -15.39
C GLU A 201 -7.12 14.25 -14.17
N GLU A 202 -8.42 13.98 -14.08
CA GLU A 202 -9.19 14.39 -12.92
C GLU A 202 -8.72 13.68 -11.65
N ALA A 203 -8.40 12.39 -11.73
CA ALA A 203 -7.89 11.63 -10.60
C ALA A 203 -6.54 12.18 -10.12
N GLN A 204 -5.65 12.60 -11.02
CA GLN A 204 -4.40 13.28 -10.67
C GLN A 204 -4.67 14.64 -10.03
N ARG A 205 -5.53 15.45 -10.64
CA ARG A 205 -5.88 16.78 -10.14
C ARG A 205 -6.42 16.78 -8.71
N ILE A 206 -7.15 15.73 -8.32
CA ILE A 206 -7.71 15.60 -6.95
C ILE A 206 -6.82 14.80 -5.99
N GLY A 207 -5.63 14.36 -6.43
CA GLY A 207 -4.65 13.65 -5.59
C GLY A 207 -4.88 12.13 -5.46
N PHE A 208 -5.74 11.54 -6.27
CA PHE A 208 -5.94 10.09 -6.29
C PHE A 208 -4.78 9.37 -6.95
N ILE A 209 -4.25 9.95 -8.03
CA ILE A 209 -3.09 9.50 -8.81
C ILE A 209 -1.96 10.53 -8.65
N ASN A 210 -0.71 10.08 -8.62
CA ASN A 210 0.47 10.94 -8.55
C ASN A 210 1.05 11.23 -9.93
N GLU A 211 1.11 10.23 -10.80
CA GLU A 211 1.69 10.32 -12.14
C GLU A 211 0.81 9.65 -13.19
N ILE A 212 0.74 10.27 -14.36
CA ILE A 212 0.10 9.71 -15.55
C ILE A 212 1.17 9.40 -16.57
N ILE A 213 1.09 8.21 -17.17
CA ILE A 213 1.97 7.79 -18.26
C ILE A 213 1.17 7.48 -19.53
N GLU A 214 1.73 7.81 -20.68
CA GLU A 214 1.07 7.63 -21.98
C GLU A 214 1.18 6.21 -22.53
N SER A 215 2.21 5.46 -22.12
CA SER A 215 2.46 4.10 -22.62
C SER A 215 3.21 3.24 -21.61
N LYS A 216 3.10 1.91 -21.78
CA LYS A 216 3.85 0.95 -20.98
C LYS A 216 5.38 1.17 -20.99
N GLY A 217 5.95 1.69 -22.07
CA GLY A 217 7.39 1.97 -22.17
C GLY A 217 7.86 3.10 -21.24
N SER A 218 6.99 4.05 -20.86
CA SER A 218 7.30 5.08 -19.87
C SER A 218 7.10 4.63 -18.42
N PHE A 219 6.47 3.48 -18.23
CA PHE A 219 6.21 2.88 -16.91
C PHE A 219 7.52 2.52 -16.19
N GLU A 220 8.42 1.80 -16.87
CA GLU A 220 9.68 1.36 -16.29
C GLU A 220 10.52 2.54 -15.80
N SER A 221 10.62 3.61 -16.59
CA SER A 221 11.39 4.80 -16.22
C SER A 221 10.79 5.57 -15.03
N SER A 222 9.46 5.69 -14.96
CA SER A 222 8.78 6.33 -13.82
C SER A 222 8.96 5.52 -12.55
N PHE A 223 8.85 4.19 -12.65
CA PHE A 223 9.10 3.27 -11.53
C PHE A 223 10.53 3.35 -11.03
N GLU A 224 11.51 3.23 -11.92
CA GLU A 224 12.93 3.29 -11.58
C GLU A 224 13.28 4.60 -10.86
N ARG A 225 12.72 5.73 -11.30
CA ARG A 225 12.93 7.02 -10.67
C ARG A 225 12.40 7.03 -9.23
N VAL A 226 11.15 6.64 -9.02
CA VAL A 226 10.53 6.63 -7.68
C VAL A 226 11.22 5.63 -6.75
N ILE A 227 11.56 4.45 -7.25
CA ILE A 227 12.31 3.44 -6.50
C ILE A 227 13.70 4.00 -6.12
N SER A 228 14.40 4.60 -7.07
CA SER A 228 15.71 5.21 -6.82
C SER A 228 15.65 6.27 -5.72
N ASP A 229 14.66 7.16 -5.78
CA ASP A 229 14.44 8.19 -4.76
C ASP A 229 14.23 7.56 -3.37
N VAL A 230 13.35 6.56 -3.27
CA VAL A 230 13.11 5.84 -2.00
C VAL A 230 14.37 5.13 -1.50
N LEU A 231 15.15 4.52 -2.39
CA LEU A 231 16.36 3.78 -1.99
C LEU A 231 17.53 4.69 -1.55
N THR A 232 17.47 5.98 -1.83
CA THR A 232 18.42 6.98 -1.27
C THR A 232 18.05 7.45 0.13
N THR A 233 16.83 7.23 0.59
CA THR A 233 16.33 7.68 1.91
C THR A 233 16.64 6.67 3.02
N GLY A 234 16.70 7.13 4.27
CA GLY A 234 16.79 6.23 5.43
C GLY A 234 15.54 5.38 5.59
N PRO A 235 15.62 4.04 5.56
CA PRO A 235 14.44 3.17 5.53
C PRO A 235 13.58 3.25 6.80
N ILE A 236 14.19 3.48 7.97
CA ILE A 236 13.43 3.70 9.21
C ILE A 236 12.77 5.08 9.20
N ALA A 237 13.46 6.11 8.66
CA ALA A 237 12.90 7.44 8.52
C ALA A 237 11.66 7.46 7.62
N VAL A 238 11.67 6.73 6.48
CA VAL A 238 10.51 6.57 5.59
C VAL A 238 9.33 5.94 6.33
N TYR A 239 9.57 4.86 7.05
CA TYR A 239 8.52 4.21 7.85
C TYR A 239 7.98 5.14 8.94
N MET A 240 8.86 5.87 9.62
CA MET A 240 8.45 6.80 10.67
C MET A 240 7.69 8.01 10.09
N ALA A 241 8.02 8.50 8.89
CA ALA A 241 7.26 9.52 8.19
C ALA A 241 5.81 9.05 7.88
N LYS A 242 5.66 7.80 7.40
CA LYS A 242 4.31 7.20 7.25
C LYS A 242 3.58 7.13 8.58
N LYS A 243 4.24 6.71 9.67
CA LYS A 243 3.65 6.69 11.02
C LYS A 243 3.24 8.08 11.51
N LEU A 244 4.00 9.13 11.20
CA LEU A 244 3.59 10.50 11.52
C LEU A 244 2.25 10.84 10.88
N THR A 245 2.13 10.60 9.57
CA THR A 245 0.87 10.84 8.83
C THR A 245 -0.29 10.07 9.44
N LEU A 246 -0.11 8.75 9.69
CA LEU A 246 -1.14 7.92 10.31
C LEU A 246 -1.53 8.41 11.72
N SER A 247 -0.57 8.96 12.47
CA SER A 247 -0.83 9.52 13.80
C SER A 247 -1.57 10.84 13.73
N PHE A 248 -1.22 11.73 12.80
CA PHE A 248 -1.93 13.00 12.59
C PHE A 248 -3.40 12.78 12.19
N ASP A 249 -3.66 11.82 11.31
CA ASP A 249 -5.00 11.44 10.87
C ASP A 249 -5.90 10.90 12.00
N ARG A 250 -5.29 10.35 13.04
CA ARG A 250 -5.98 9.69 14.16
C ARG A 250 -5.75 10.39 15.51
N TRP A 251 -5.28 11.63 15.49
CA TRP A 251 -4.96 12.34 16.72
C TRP A 251 -6.24 12.78 17.44
N GLU A 252 -6.43 12.26 18.65
CA GLU A 252 -7.62 12.52 19.49
C GLU A 252 -7.28 13.27 20.78
N LYS A 253 -6.03 13.74 20.91
CA LYS A 253 -5.52 14.43 22.08
C LYS A 253 -5.34 15.94 21.81
N THR A 254 -4.85 16.67 22.82
CA THR A 254 -4.61 18.11 22.71
C THR A 254 -3.46 18.46 21.76
N ASP A 255 -3.43 19.70 21.27
CA ASP A 255 -2.35 20.24 20.46
C ASP A 255 -1.00 20.23 21.19
N ASP A 256 -1.01 20.47 22.53
CA ASP A 256 0.21 20.42 23.34
C ASP A 256 0.79 19.00 23.42
N GLU A 257 -0.05 17.99 23.58
CA GLU A 257 0.39 16.58 23.53
C GLU A 257 0.93 16.20 22.15
N LEU A 258 0.32 16.70 21.06
CA LEU A 258 0.84 16.52 19.71
C LEU A 258 2.22 17.14 19.54
N ARG A 259 2.40 18.37 20.00
CA ARG A 259 3.69 19.06 19.98
C ARG A 259 4.76 18.28 20.75
N GLN A 260 4.48 17.86 21.98
CA GLN A 260 5.43 17.05 22.77
C GLN A 260 5.79 15.76 22.07
N TRP A 261 4.77 15.04 21.57
CA TRP A 261 5.00 13.79 20.85
C TRP A 261 5.87 13.97 19.60
N THR A 262 5.67 15.04 18.81
CA THR A 262 6.50 15.33 17.61
C THR A 262 7.92 15.71 17.96
N LEU A 263 8.13 16.48 19.05
CA LEU A 263 9.46 16.81 19.58
C LEU A 263 10.20 15.54 20.01
N ASP A 264 9.54 14.64 20.73
CA ASP A 264 10.09 13.36 21.15
C ASP A 264 10.49 12.49 19.95
N LYS A 265 9.62 12.40 18.92
CA LYS A 265 9.90 11.63 17.69
C LYS A 265 11.11 12.21 16.94
N THR A 266 11.19 13.52 16.81
CA THR A 266 12.33 14.19 16.17
C THR A 266 13.63 13.92 16.92
N SER A 267 13.61 14.04 18.25
CA SER A 267 14.77 13.80 19.11
C SER A 267 15.23 12.34 19.05
N GLN A 268 14.29 11.39 19.13
CA GLN A 268 14.56 9.96 19.00
C GLN A 268 15.21 9.64 17.64
N MET A 269 14.68 10.17 16.54
CA MET A 269 15.23 9.91 15.21
C MET A 269 16.62 10.50 15.02
N ARG A 270 16.88 11.73 15.51
CA ARG A 270 18.22 12.33 15.47
C ARG A 270 19.25 11.51 16.25
N GLY A 271 18.89 10.98 17.41
CA GLY A 271 19.75 10.14 18.25
C GLY A 271 19.83 8.68 17.80
N SER A 272 19.03 8.26 16.80
CA SER A 272 19.04 6.89 16.31
C SER A 272 20.31 6.55 15.53
N ARG A 273 20.62 5.26 15.42
CA ARG A 273 21.74 4.77 14.60
C ARG A 273 21.63 5.24 13.14
N GLU A 274 20.42 5.18 12.55
CA GLU A 274 20.18 5.64 11.19
C GLU A 274 20.35 7.16 11.07
N GLY A 275 19.79 7.93 12.01
CA GLY A 275 19.94 9.40 12.02
C GLY A 275 21.38 9.83 12.14
N GLN A 276 22.20 9.19 12.99
CA GLN A 276 23.62 9.50 13.14
C GLN A 276 24.42 9.09 11.89
N GLU A 277 24.14 7.96 11.28
CA GLU A 277 24.75 7.57 10.00
C GLU A 277 24.44 8.57 8.89
N GLY A 278 23.17 9.00 8.76
CA GLY A 278 22.76 9.99 7.77
C GLY A 278 23.48 11.35 7.95
N LEU A 279 23.57 11.84 9.19
CA LEU A 279 24.25 13.07 9.51
C LEU A 279 25.77 12.97 9.25
N SER A 280 26.40 11.88 9.67
CA SER A 280 27.85 11.65 9.45
C SER A 280 28.16 11.54 7.96
N SER A 281 27.38 10.75 7.20
CA SER A 281 27.59 10.58 5.77
C SER A 281 27.46 11.90 5.00
N PHE A 282 26.52 12.74 5.39
CA PHE A 282 26.35 14.09 4.81
C PHE A 282 27.53 14.99 5.08
N LEU A 283 28.03 15.04 6.33
CA LEU A 283 29.16 15.84 6.73
C LEU A 283 30.47 15.36 6.07
N GLU A 284 30.64 14.06 5.94
CA GLU A 284 31.80 13.39 5.33
C GLU A 284 31.71 13.34 3.79
N ARG A 285 30.64 13.83 3.20
CA ARG A 285 30.37 13.80 1.74
C ARG A 285 30.50 12.42 1.13
N ARG A 286 30.01 11.40 1.81
CA ARG A 286 29.90 10.00 1.34
C ARG A 286 28.44 9.56 1.26
N LEU A 287 28.19 8.45 0.58
CA LEU A 287 26.89 7.84 0.61
C LEU A 287 26.62 7.18 1.98
N PRO A 288 25.38 7.27 2.50
CA PRO A 288 25.01 6.57 3.72
C PRO A 288 24.94 5.05 3.48
N ALA A 289 25.08 4.28 4.55
CA ALA A 289 25.19 2.81 4.50
C ALA A 289 23.95 2.10 3.91
N TRP A 290 22.82 2.79 3.82
CA TRP A 290 21.60 2.25 3.21
C TRP A 290 21.45 2.58 1.72
N SER A 291 22.31 3.42 1.15
CA SER A 291 22.28 3.73 -0.29
C SER A 291 22.77 2.54 -1.09
N ILE A 292 21.92 2.03 -1.95
CA ILE A 292 22.27 0.96 -2.86
C ILE A 292 23.01 1.61 -4.03
N GLN A 293 24.33 1.36 -4.14
CA GLN A 293 25.06 1.73 -5.35
C GLN A 293 24.52 0.87 -6.51
N LYS A 294 23.98 1.51 -7.56
CA LYS A 294 23.85 0.79 -8.83
C LYS A 294 25.24 0.29 -9.18
N LYS A 295 25.45 -1.01 -9.24
CA LYS A 295 26.67 -1.55 -9.89
C LYS A 295 26.61 -1.04 -11.31
N GLU A 296 27.49 -0.12 -11.66
CA GLU A 296 27.78 0.21 -13.05
C GLU A 296 28.27 -1.08 -13.71
N ASN A 297 27.46 -1.65 -14.61
CA ASN A 297 27.86 -2.75 -15.47
C ASN A 297 28.52 -2.17 -16.73
#